data_f8f7f27fa929fcfbd6ec3663e1243271
#
_entry.id   f8f7f27fa929fcfbd6ec3663e1243271
#
_cell.length_a   1.000
_cell.length_b   1.000
_cell.length_c   1.000
_cell.angle_alpha   90.00
_cell.angle_beta   90.00
_cell.angle_gamma   90.00
#
_symmetry.space_group_name_H-M   'P 1'
#
loop_
_entity.id
_entity.type
_entity.pdbx_description
1 polymer ?
#
loop_
_entity_poly.entity_id
_entity_poly.type
_entity_poly.pdbx_seq_one_letter_code
_entity_poly.pdbx_strand_id
1 'polypeptide(L)'
;MKSYQNALRRLWDGLCDVYVLETAVNKANGRDEPTEVQKLHGEPCRLSFSSISSTTEQDSVPLIQQSVKLFVSKTVEIPAGSKIVVTQEGRTTAYARSGEPAVYSCHQEIPLVPFKEYA
;
A
#
# COMPACT_ATOMS: atom_id res chain seq x y z
N MET A 1 2.02 -11.18 23.51
CA MET A 1 1.73 -10.45 22.26
C MET A 1 2.90 -10.37 21.29
N LYS A 2 4.12 -10.19 21.78
CA LYS A 2 5.29 -10.16 20.89
C LYS A 2 5.46 -11.44 20.07
N SER A 3 5.22 -12.60 20.67
CA SER A 3 5.33 -13.88 19.96
C SER A 3 4.27 -14.02 18.87
N TYR A 4 3.07 -13.50 19.10
CA TYR A 4 2.00 -13.54 18.11
C TYR A 4 2.32 -12.62 16.92
N GLN A 5 2.83 -11.42 17.21
CA GLN A 5 3.25 -10.48 16.16
C GLN A 5 4.41 -11.05 15.34
N ASN A 6 5.35 -11.71 15.98
CA ASN A 6 6.45 -12.36 15.28
C ASN A 6 5.97 -13.50 14.40
N ALA A 7 4.97 -14.26 14.86
CA ALA A 7 4.37 -15.32 14.05
C ALA A 7 3.67 -14.75 12.82
N LEU A 8 2.94 -13.64 12.96
CA LEU A 8 2.31 -12.97 11.83
C LEU A 8 3.35 -12.49 10.83
N ARG A 9 4.44 -11.89 11.30
CA ARG A 9 5.51 -11.41 10.42
C ARG A 9 6.16 -12.50 9.61
N ARG A 10 6.22 -13.71 10.15
CA ARG A 10 6.75 -14.87 9.42
C ARG A 10 5.85 -15.28 8.26
N LEU A 11 4.55 -15.01 8.36
CA LEU A 11 3.61 -15.25 7.28
C LEU A 11 3.65 -14.17 6.21
N TRP A 12 4.27 -13.03 6.51
CA TRP A 12 4.38 -11.90 5.58
C TRP A 12 5.65 -12.04 4.76
N ASP A 13 5.51 -12.61 3.61
CA ASP A 13 6.63 -12.89 2.70
C ASP A 13 6.92 -11.73 1.73
N GLY A 14 6.13 -10.67 1.78
CA GLY A 14 6.34 -9.48 0.97
C GLY A 14 7.15 -8.43 1.69
N LEU A 15 7.74 -7.54 0.91
CA LEU A 15 8.44 -6.37 1.40
C LEU A 15 7.88 -5.14 0.72
N CYS A 16 7.67 -4.07 1.47
CA CYS A 16 7.18 -2.84 0.87
C CYS A 16 8.12 -1.66 1.13
N ASP A 17 8.20 -0.80 0.14
CA ASP A 17 8.86 0.49 0.22
C ASP A 17 7.79 1.55 0.05
N VAL A 18 7.85 2.61 0.85
CA VAL A 18 6.86 3.69 0.80
C VAL A 18 7.56 4.98 0.43
N TYR A 19 7.01 5.66 -0.56
CA TYR A 19 7.50 6.94 -1.05
C TYR A 19 6.41 7.99 -0.95
N VAL A 20 6.80 9.20 -0.61
CA VAL A 20 5.90 10.36 -0.62
C VAL A 20 6.50 11.43 -1.51
N LEU A 21 5.64 12.29 -2.04
CA LEU A 21 6.08 13.43 -2.83
C LEU A 21 6.18 14.63 -1.91
N GLU A 22 7.39 15.17 -1.75
CA GLU A 22 7.64 16.35 -0.94
C GLU A 22 8.18 17.47 -1.83
N THR A 23 7.80 18.70 -1.50
CA THR A 23 8.33 19.87 -2.20
C THR A 23 9.68 20.23 -1.61
N ALA A 24 10.69 20.28 -2.44
CA ALA A 24 12.04 20.67 -2.05
C ALA A 24 12.52 21.83 -2.91
N VAL A 25 13.31 22.73 -2.30
CA VAL A 25 13.89 23.85 -3.04
C VAL A 25 15.07 23.35 -3.85
N ASN A 26 15.02 23.55 -5.16
CA ASN A 26 16.14 23.24 -6.04
C ASN A 26 17.19 24.34 -5.91
N LYS A 27 18.34 24.00 -5.35
CA LYS A 27 19.42 24.96 -5.11
C LYS A 27 20.01 25.55 -6.39
N ALA A 28 19.86 24.85 -7.52
CA ALA A 28 20.40 25.31 -8.78
C ALA A 28 19.59 26.44 -9.41
N ASN A 29 18.28 26.47 -9.21
CA ASN A 29 17.40 27.47 -9.82
C ASN A 29 16.49 28.18 -8.83
N GLY A 30 16.53 27.84 -7.55
CA GLY A 30 15.72 28.46 -6.51
C GLY A 30 14.23 28.15 -6.57
N ARG A 31 13.82 27.18 -7.39
CA ARG A 31 12.42 26.81 -7.53
C ARG A 31 12.08 25.62 -6.64
N ASP A 32 10.84 25.60 -6.15
CA ASP A 32 10.31 24.45 -5.45
C ASP A 32 9.96 23.36 -6.46
N GLU A 33 10.56 22.20 -6.29
CA GLU A 33 10.31 21.06 -7.16
C GLU A 33 9.81 19.88 -6.32
N PRO A 34 8.77 19.15 -6.79
CA PRO A 34 8.34 17.95 -6.10
C PRO A 34 9.42 16.88 -6.21
N THR A 35 9.75 16.27 -5.07
CA THR A 35 10.77 15.24 -4.99
C THR A 35 10.20 14.02 -4.28
N GLU A 36 10.43 12.85 -4.86
CA GLU A 36 10.03 11.59 -4.24
C GLU A 36 10.98 11.25 -3.11
N VAL A 37 10.43 11.05 -1.90
CA VAL A 37 11.19 10.75 -0.69
C VAL A 37 10.77 9.39 -0.17
N GLN A 38 11.73 8.50 0.06
CA GLN A 38 11.46 7.19 0.62
C GLN A 38 11.29 7.29 2.14
N LYS A 39 10.11 6.87 2.62
CA LYS A 39 9.80 6.88 4.05
C LYS A 39 10.00 5.53 4.72
N LEU A 40 9.78 4.43 3.97
CA LEU A 40 9.98 3.08 4.47
C LEU A 40 10.73 2.26 3.44
N HIS A 41 11.57 1.36 3.92
CA HIS A 41 12.33 0.46 3.06
C HIS A 41 12.30 -0.95 3.62
N GLY A 42 11.87 -1.90 2.78
CA GLY A 42 11.93 -3.31 3.15
C GLY A 42 11.06 -3.69 4.34
N GLU A 43 9.92 -3.03 4.53
CA GLU A 43 9.02 -3.35 5.63
C GLU A 43 8.26 -4.64 5.33
N PRO A 44 8.29 -5.63 6.25
CA PRO A 44 7.54 -6.86 6.03
C PRO A 44 6.05 -6.59 5.89
N CYS A 45 5.44 -7.22 4.89
CA CYS A 45 4.04 -7.01 4.58
C CYS A 45 3.48 -8.18 3.79
N ARG A 46 2.19 -8.14 3.52
CA ARG A 46 1.53 -9.10 2.65
C ARG A 46 0.38 -8.43 1.92
N LEU A 47 0.28 -8.67 0.63
CA LEU A 47 -0.87 -8.29 -0.17
C LEU A 47 -1.94 -9.37 -0.08
N SER A 48 -3.17 -8.95 0.11
CA SER A 48 -4.33 -9.85 0.08
C SER A 48 -5.27 -9.39 -1.01
N PHE A 49 -5.65 -10.32 -1.87
CA PHE A 49 -6.54 -10.04 -3.00
C PHE A 49 -7.89 -10.70 -2.74
N SER A 50 -8.96 -9.96 -2.96
CA SER A 50 -10.32 -10.48 -2.88
C SER A 50 -11.05 -10.16 -4.17
N SER A 51 -11.74 -11.14 -4.72
CA SER A 51 -12.58 -10.92 -5.90
C SER A 51 -14.04 -10.97 -5.47
N ILE A 52 -14.77 -9.90 -5.79
CA ILE A 52 -16.20 -9.81 -5.53
C ILE A 52 -16.90 -9.78 -6.87
N SER A 53 -17.72 -10.80 -7.16
CA SER A 53 -18.55 -10.78 -8.34
C SER A 53 -19.87 -10.09 -7.99
N SER A 54 -20.19 -9.02 -8.71
CA SER A 54 -21.47 -8.37 -8.60
C SER A 54 -22.19 -8.44 -9.94
N THR A 55 -23.47 -8.79 -9.89
CA THR A 55 -24.30 -8.72 -11.06
C THR A 55 -25.02 -7.38 -11.04
N THR A 56 -24.66 -6.48 -11.97
CA THR A 56 -25.46 -5.30 -12.22
C THR A 56 -26.40 -5.65 -13.38
N GLU A 57 -27.66 -5.36 -13.18
CA GLU A 57 -28.70 -5.79 -14.12
C GLU A 57 -28.66 -5.05 -15.45
N GLN A 58 -27.87 -3.99 -15.57
CA GLN A 58 -27.92 -3.14 -16.75
C GLN A 58 -27.40 -3.82 -18.01
N ASP A 59 -26.45 -4.73 -17.90
CA ASP A 59 -25.85 -5.37 -19.05
C ASP A 59 -25.84 -6.89 -18.99
N SER A 60 -26.42 -7.48 -17.94
CA SER A 60 -26.42 -8.90 -17.71
C SER A 60 -25.02 -9.53 -17.68
N VAL A 61 -23.98 -8.71 -17.54
CA VAL A 61 -22.60 -9.17 -17.47
C VAL A 61 -22.13 -9.06 -16.03
N PRO A 62 -21.67 -10.15 -15.43
CA PRO A 62 -21.14 -10.08 -14.07
C PRO A 62 -19.87 -9.25 -14.06
N LEU A 63 -19.86 -8.23 -13.19
CA LEU A 63 -18.66 -7.44 -12.95
C LEU A 63 -17.85 -8.09 -11.84
N ILE A 64 -16.60 -8.38 -12.14
CA ILE A 64 -15.66 -8.90 -11.15
C ILE A 64 -14.85 -7.73 -10.64
N GLN A 65 -15.05 -7.37 -9.37
CA GLN A 65 -14.26 -6.35 -8.72
C GLN A 65 -13.22 -7.02 -7.85
N GLN A 66 -11.98 -6.62 -8.04
CA GLN A 66 -10.88 -7.09 -7.21
C GLN A 66 -10.51 -5.99 -6.22
N SER A 67 -10.50 -6.35 -4.93
CA SER A 67 -10.00 -5.45 -3.91
C SER A 67 -8.65 -5.95 -3.41
N VAL A 68 -7.75 -5.02 -3.10
CA VAL A 68 -6.41 -5.33 -2.62
C VAL A 68 -6.22 -4.66 -1.27
N LYS A 69 -5.69 -5.39 -0.31
CA LYS A 69 -5.35 -4.86 1.01
C LYS A 69 -3.91 -5.19 1.32
N LEU A 70 -3.25 -4.27 2.01
CA LEU A 70 -1.89 -4.46 2.49
C LEU A 70 -1.93 -4.73 3.99
N PHE A 71 -1.37 -5.85 4.40
CA PHE A 71 -1.21 -6.20 5.80
C PHE A 71 0.19 -5.81 6.25
N VAL A 72 0.29 -4.92 7.21
CA VAL A 72 1.57 -4.46 7.78
C VAL A 72 1.43 -4.31 9.29
N SER A 73 2.55 -4.11 9.95
CA SER A 73 2.56 -3.85 11.39
C SER A 73 1.74 -2.60 11.72
N LYS A 74 1.00 -2.65 12.82
CA LYS A 74 0.19 -1.51 13.26
C LYS A 74 1.01 -0.28 13.63
N THR A 75 2.31 -0.44 13.84
CA THR A 75 3.19 0.68 14.18
C THR A 75 3.70 1.41 12.95
N VAL A 76 3.48 0.87 11.76
CA VAL A 76 3.90 1.48 10.51
C VAL A 76 2.88 2.53 10.10
N GLU A 77 3.37 3.72 9.77
CA GLU A 77 2.52 4.82 9.32
C GLU A 77 2.73 5.06 7.83
N ILE A 78 1.64 4.96 7.07
CA ILE A 78 1.67 5.17 5.64
C ILE A 78 0.73 6.34 5.31
N PRO A 79 1.28 7.50 4.97
CA PRO A 79 0.45 8.69 4.70
C PRO A 79 -0.46 8.49 3.49
N ALA A 80 -1.60 9.19 3.50
CA ALA A 80 -2.48 9.21 2.35
C ALA A 80 -1.75 9.80 1.14
N GLY A 81 -2.01 9.24 -0.04
CA GLY A 81 -1.34 9.67 -1.27
C GLY A 81 0.06 9.12 -1.47
N SER A 82 0.53 8.26 -0.57
CA SER A 82 1.83 7.62 -0.71
C SER A 82 1.84 6.60 -1.85
N LYS A 83 3.01 6.45 -2.46
CA LYS A 83 3.27 5.36 -3.40
C LYS A 83 3.84 4.19 -2.60
N ILE A 84 3.20 3.06 -2.69
CA ILE A 84 3.58 1.86 -1.95
C ILE A 84 4.04 0.82 -2.96
N VAL A 85 5.33 0.52 -2.96
CA VAL A 85 5.91 -0.47 -3.86
C VAL A 85 6.05 -1.77 -3.10
N VAL A 86 5.33 -2.79 -3.52
CA VAL A 86 5.32 -4.08 -2.84
C VAL A 86 5.97 -5.13 -3.72
N THR A 87 6.92 -5.85 -3.16
CA THR A 87 7.54 -7.01 -3.78
C THR A 87 7.10 -8.26 -3.05
N GLN A 88 6.37 -9.10 -3.74
CA GLN A 88 5.83 -10.34 -3.17
C GLN A 88 5.88 -11.44 -4.21
N GLU A 89 6.43 -12.58 -3.83
CA GLU A 89 6.54 -13.74 -4.71
C GLU A 89 7.20 -13.43 -6.06
N GLY A 90 8.27 -12.62 -6.03
CA GLY A 90 9.00 -12.25 -7.23
C GLY A 90 8.35 -11.18 -8.09
N ARG A 91 7.22 -10.62 -7.65
CA ARG A 91 6.54 -9.55 -8.38
C ARG A 91 6.62 -8.24 -7.61
N THR A 92 6.91 -7.18 -8.33
CA THR A 92 6.96 -5.83 -7.77
C THR A 92 5.87 -4.99 -8.42
N THR A 93 5.00 -4.42 -7.60
CA THR A 93 3.87 -3.62 -8.07
C THR A 93 3.74 -2.38 -7.21
N ALA A 94 3.37 -1.27 -7.83
CA ALA A 94 3.16 0.00 -7.13
C ALA A 94 1.67 0.23 -6.89
N TYR A 95 1.35 0.61 -5.66
CA TYR A 95 -0.02 0.88 -5.22
C TYR A 95 -0.11 2.24 -4.55
N ALA A 96 -1.34 2.72 -4.38
CA ALA A 96 -1.65 3.89 -3.58
C ALA A 96 -2.67 3.52 -2.52
N ARG A 97 -2.61 4.19 -1.37
CA ARG A 97 -3.59 4.00 -0.31
C ARG A 97 -4.94 4.57 -0.76
N SER A 98 -5.98 3.74 -0.77
CA SER A 98 -7.30 4.15 -1.25
C SER A 98 -8.27 4.55 -0.16
N GLY A 99 -7.96 4.28 1.09
CA GLY A 99 -8.87 4.59 2.19
C GLY A 99 -8.17 4.57 3.53
N GLU A 100 -8.96 4.63 4.59
CA GLU A 100 -8.44 4.61 5.95
C GLU A 100 -7.95 3.22 6.33
N PRO A 101 -6.80 3.13 7.01
CA PRO A 101 -6.34 1.85 7.53
C PRO A 101 -7.28 1.32 8.61
N ALA A 102 -7.55 0.02 8.59
CA ALA A 102 -8.23 -0.66 9.66
C ALA A 102 -7.17 -1.23 10.61
N VAL A 103 -7.11 -0.71 11.83
CA VAL A 103 -6.09 -1.08 12.80
C VAL A 103 -6.63 -2.12 13.76
N TYR A 104 -5.93 -3.25 13.82
CA TYR A 104 -6.25 -4.36 14.72
C TYR A 104 -5.18 -4.48 15.82
N SER A 105 -5.34 -5.44 16.71
CA SER A 105 -4.43 -5.58 17.85
C SER A 105 -2.99 -5.89 17.46
N CYS A 106 -2.78 -6.62 16.37
CA CYS A 106 -1.45 -7.09 15.97
C CYS A 106 -1.01 -6.60 14.60
N HIS A 107 -1.89 -5.98 13.82
CA HIS A 107 -1.58 -5.53 12.47
C HIS A 107 -2.56 -4.45 12.04
N GLN A 108 -2.31 -3.88 10.87
CA GLN A 108 -3.29 -3.02 10.19
C GLN A 108 -3.49 -3.50 8.78
N GLU A 109 -4.68 -3.24 8.24
CA GLU A 109 -5.03 -3.54 6.86
C GLU A 109 -5.32 -2.24 6.15
N ILE A 110 -4.62 -2.00 5.06
CA ILE A 110 -4.71 -0.76 4.30
C ILE A 110 -5.29 -1.06 2.93
N PRO A 111 -6.47 -0.50 2.58
CA PRO A 111 -7.02 -0.69 1.24
C PRO A 111 -6.15 0.01 0.21
N LEU A 112 -5.91 -0.66 -0.91
CA LEU A 112 -5.03 -0.17 -1.96
C LEU A 112 -5.73 -0.12 -3.30
N VAL A 113 -5.25 0.79 -4.14
CA VAL A 113 -5.58 0.82 -5.58
C VAL A 113 -4.27 0.89 -6.35
N PRO A 114 -4.25 0.52 -7.63
CA PRO A 114 -3.03 0.67 -8.42
C PRO A 114 -2.55 2.12 -8.44
N PHE A 115 -1.25 2.30 -8.32
CA PHE A 115 -0.66 3.64 -8.37
C PHE A 115 -0.62 4.12 -9.82
N LYS A 116 -1.13 5.30 -10.07
CA LYS A 116 -1.07 5.93 -11.39
C LYS A 116 -0.14 7.14 -11.36
N GLU A 117 -0.40 8.04 -10.40
CA GLU A 117 0.41 9.23 -10.23
C GLU A 117 0.15 9.82 -8.86
N TYR A 118 1.03 10.67 -8.40
CA TYR A 118 0.80 11.39 -7.16
C TYR A 118 -0.34 12.40 -7.36
N ALA A 119 -1.19 12.44 -6.35
CA ALA A 119 -2.34 13.36 -6.37
C ALA A 119 -1.90 14.81 -6.15
#